data_a05e4e718989b9b710685cf9ef74c13a
#
_entry.id   a05e4e718989b9b710685cf9ef74c13a
#
_cell.length_a   1.000
_cell.length_b   1.000
_cell.length_c   1.000
_cell.angle_alpha   90.00
_cell.angle_beta   90.00
_cell.angle_gamma   90.00
#
_symmetry.space_group_name_H-M   'P 1'
#
loop_
_entity.id
_entity.type
_entity.pdbx_description
1 polymer ?
#
loop_
_entity_poly.entity_id
_entity_poly.type
_entity_poly.pdbx_seq_one_letter_code
_entity_poly.pdbx_strand_id
1 'polypeptide(L)'
;MRGLERWHQVMERGDMTALFDLLHPDCVFISPVVHTPQEGRDITYAYLRAANKALSEDFRYVREVVQDNHAVLEFTVMVDGIFVNGVDMITFENDQIIEFKVMVRPLKAVNAVWKQMGEMLERLKGLDA
;
A
#
# COMPACT_ATOMS: atom_id res chain seq x y z
N MET A 1 -12.39 -11.27 8.83
CA MET A 1 -11.88 -11.63 7.48
C MET A 1 -10.40 -12.00 7.59
N ARG A 2 -10.06 -13.22 7.21
CA ARG A 2 -8.70 -13.74 7.37
C ARG A 2 -7.64 -12.99 6.54
N GLY A 3 -7.98 -12.61 5.30
CA GLY A 3 -7.06 -11.83 4.47
C GLY A 3 -6.69 -10.50 5.11
N LEU A 4 -7.65 -9.82 5.70
CA LEU A 4 -7.41 -8.56 6.41
C LEU A 4 -6.55 -8.76 7.66
N GLU A 5 -6.77 -9.83 8.41
CA GLU A 5 -5.95 -10.16 9.57
C GLU A 5 -4.49 -10.38 9.16
N ARG A 6 -4.27 -11.07 8.03
CA ARG A 6 -2.94 -11.27 7.48
C ARG A 6 -2.29 -9.96 7.05
N TRP A 7 -3.06 -9.06 6.44
CA TRP A 7 -2.57 -7.73 6.08
C TRP A 7 -2.08 -6.96 7.31
N HIS A 8 -2.88 -6.95 8.38
CA HIS A 8 -2.47 -6.28 9.61
C HIS A 8 -1.19 -6.89 10.20
N GLN A 9 -1.04 -8.21 10.14
CA GLN A 9 0.18 -8.87 10.60
C GLN A 9 1.40 -8.47 9.76
N VAL A 10 1.23 -8.38 8.44
CA VAL A 10 2.29 -7.88 7.55
C VAL A 10 2.72 -6.47 7.94
N MET A 11 1.75 -5.58 8.17
CA MET A 11 2.05 -4.20 8.53
C MET A 11 2.75 -4.10 9.89
N GLU A 12 2.31 -4.89 10.87
CA GLU A 12 2.90 -4.88 12.20
C GLU A 12 4.33 -5.42 12.21
N ARG A 13 4.60 -6.47 11.43
CA ARG A 13 5.87 -7.19 11.45
C ARG A 13 6.84 -6.75 10.36
N GLY A 14 6.37 -6.06 9.33
CA GLY A 14 7.18 -5.71 8.18
C GLY A 14 7.63 -6.93 7.38
N ASP A 15 6.86 -8.02 7.40
CA ASP A 15 7.21 -9.27 6.75
C ASP A 15 6.85 -9.24 5.26
N MET A 16 7.83 -8.91 4.44
CA MET A 16 7.62 -8.75 3.00
C MET A 16 7.42 -10.09 2.28
N THR A 17 7.98 -11.18 2.80
CA THR A 17 7.72 -12.50 2.24
C THR A 17 6.25 -12.89 2.42
N ALA A 18 5.71 -12.65 3.61
CA ALA A 18 4.29 -12.88 3.89
C ALA A 18 3.40 -11.97 3.03
N LEU A 19 3.85 -10.73 2.76
CA LEU A 19 3.12 -9.84 1.86
C LEU A 19 3.00 -10.42 0.46
N PHE A 20 4.09 -10.94 -0.09
CA PHE A 20 4.06 -11.52 -1.44
C PHE A 20 3.04 -12.66 -1.52
N ASP A 21 3.02 -13.53 -0.51
CA ASP A 21 2.09 -14.67 -0.47
C ASP A 21 0.64 -14.24 -0.29
N LEU A 22 0.41 -13.07 0.31
CA LEU A 22 -0.92 -12.50 0.49
C LEU A 22 -1.49 -11.92 -0.81
N LEU A 23 -0.63 -11.59 -1.78
CA LEU A 23 -1.07 -11.01 -3.05
C LEU A 23 -1.53 -12.09 -4.02
N HIS A 24 -2.71 -11.90 -4.59
CA HIS A 24 -3.23 -12.77 -5.65
C HIS A 24 -2.35 -12.62 -6.91
N PRO A 25 -2.10 -13.69 -7.69
CA PRO A 25 -1.32 -13.57 -8.93
C PRO A 25 -1.82 -12.51 -9.91
N ASP A 26 -3.13 -12.27 -9.92
CA ASP A 26 -3.76 -11.30 -10.82
C ASP A 26 -4.08 -9.96 -10.12
N CYS A 27 -3.46 -9.68 -8.97
CA CYS A 27 -3.77 -8.47 -8.23
C CYS A 27 -3.36 -7.21 -9.00
N VAL A 28 -4.04 -6.10 -8.66
CA VAL A 28 -3.84 -4.80 -9.29
C VAL A 28 -3.57 -3.76 -8.21
N PHE A 29 -2.59 -2.90 -8.45
CA PHE A 29 -2.31 -1.76 -7.60
C PHE A 29 -2.76 -0.47 -8.29
N ILE A 30 -3.58 0.33 -7.61
CA ILE A 30 -4.07 1.61 -8.12
C ILE A 30 -3.50 2.72 -7.25
N SER A 31 -2.53 3.43 -7.83
CA SER A 31 -1.76 4.48 -7.16
C SER A 31 -2.58 5.77 -6.99
N PRO A 32 -2.31 6.56 -5.94
CA PRO A 32 -2.94 7.89 -5.81
C PRO A 32 -2.43 8.93 -6.80
N VAL A 33 -1.34 8.65 -7.52
CA VAL A 33 -0.69 9.63 -8.42
C VAL A 33 -0.60 9.17 -9.87
N VAL A 34 -0.55 7.87 -10.13
CA VAL A 34 -0.45 7.31 -11.48
C VAL A 34 -1.83 6.81 -11.92
N HIS A 35 -2.36 7.37 -13.01
CA HIS A 35 -3.70 7.03 -13.50
C HIS A 35 -3.81 5.57 -13.95
N THR A 36 -2.78 5.05 -14.63
CA THR A 36 -2.79 3.68 -15.16
C THR A 36 -2.67 2.65 -14.04
N PRO A 37 -3.63 1.71 -13.91
CA PRO A 37 -3.50 0.63 -12.94
C PRO A 37 -2.26 -0.22 -13.20
N GLN A 38 -1.60 -0.65 -12.13
CA GLN A 38 -0.43 -1.51 -12.21
C GLN A 38 -0.89 -2.95 -12.04
N GLU A 39 -0.85 -3.73 -13.12
CA GLU A 39 -1.41 -5.08 -13.14
C GLU A 39 -0.36 -6.14 -12.89
N GLY A 40 -0.67 -7.07 -11.98
CA GLY A 40 0.14 -8.22 -11.67
C GLY A 40 0.76 -8.18 -10.29
N ARG A 41 1.10 -9.37 -9.77
CA ARG A 41 1.65 -9.54 -8.43
C ARG A 41 3.02 -8.88 -8.25
N ASP A 42 3.90 -9.04 -9.22
CA ASP A 42 5.28 -8.54 -9.06
C ASP A 42 5.33 -7.02 -8.95
N ILE A 43 4.59 -6.32 -9.81
CA ILE A 43 4.58 -4.86 -9.78
C ILE A 43 3.83 -4.34 -8.55
N THR A 44 2.75 -5.01 -8.16
CA THR A 44 2.00 -4.67 -6.94
C THR A 44 2.90 -4.82 -5.72
N TYR A 45 3.63 -5.92 -5.65
CA TYR A 45 4.59 -6.16 -4.57
C TYR A 45 5.66 -5.07 -4.50
N ALA A 46 6.22 -4.68 -5.65
CA ALA A 46 7.21 -3.61 -5.70
C ALA A 46 6.66 -2.29 -5.14
N TYR A 47 5.44 -1.91 -5.53
CA TYR A 47 4.81 -0.68 -5.04
C TYR A 47 4.53 -0.75 -3.53
N LEU A 48 4.03 -1.87 -3.03
CA LEU A 48 3.73 -2.01 -1.61
C LEU A 48 5.01 -2.06 -0.74
N ARG A 49 6.09 -2.67 -1.24
CA ARG A 49 7.39 -2.62 -0.57
C ARG A 49 7.89 -1.18 -0.48
N ALA A 50 7.81 -0.44 -1.58
CA ALA A 50 8.23 0.96 -1.62
C ALA A 50 7.39 1.80 -0.66
N ALA A 51 6.08 1.58 -0.62
CA ALA A 51 5.17 2.28 0.27
C ALA A 51 5.48 1.98 1.74
N ASN A 52 5.78 0.73 2.08
CA ASN A 52 6.13 0.34 3.44
C ASN A 52 7.35 1.10 3.96
N LYS A 53 8.32 1.37 3.09
CA LYS A 53 9.51 2.14 3.42
C LYS A 53 9.27 3.65 3.41
N ALA A 54 8.55 4.16 2.43
CA ALA A 54 8.30 5.58 2.25
C ALA A 54 7.33 6.13 3.29
N LEU A 55 6.31 5.34 3.67
CA LEU A 55 5.23 5.75 4.55
C LEU A 55 5.38 5.08 5.92
N SER A 56 6.50 5.31 6.59
CA SER A 56 6.80 4.62 7.85
C SER A 56 6.82 5.51 9.09
N GLU A 57 6.96 6.84 8.94
CA GLU A 57 7.06 7.75 10.07
C GLU A 57 5.68 8.03 10.65
N ASP A 58 5.44 7.59 11.88
CA ASP A 58 4.16 7.75 12.58
C ASP A 58 2.96 7.20 11.79
N PHE A 59 3.14 6.10 11.08
CA PHE A 59 2.04 5.48 10.36
C PHE A 59 1.03 4.88 11.33
N ARG A 60 -0.25 5.25 11.16
CA ARG A 60 -1.34 4.72 11.98
C ARG A 60 -2.59 4.52 11.14
N TYR A 61 -3.26 3.41 11.34
CA TYR A 61 -4.64 3.25 10.89
C TYR A 61 -5.56 3.88 11.93
N VAL A 62 -6.43 4.80 11.50
CA VAL A 62 -7.32 5.55 12.40
C VAL A 62 -8.79 5.20 12.20
N ARG A 63 -9.14 4.47 11.15
CA ARG A 63 -10.51 4.02 10.89
C ARG A 63 -10.47 2.78 10.01
N GLU A 64 -11.37 1.83 10.31
CA GLU A 64 -11.48 0.61 9.52
C GLU A 64 -12.96 0.32 9.28
N VAL A 65 -13.31 0.13 8.01
CA VAL A 65 -14.66 -0.26 7.59
C VAL A 65 -14.53 -1.51 6.73
N VAL A 66 -15.27 -2.56 7.10
CA VAL A 66 -15.25 -3.83 6.38
C VAL A 66 -16.67 -4.17 5.96
N GLN A 67 -16.84 -4.50 4.68
CA GLN A 67 -18.09 -4.99 4.15
C GLN A 67 -17.79 -6.08 3.11
N ASP A 68 -18.33 -7.27 3.32
CA ASP A 68 -18.10 -8.43 2.46
C ASP A 68 -16.61 -8.70 2.31
N ASN A 69 -16.07 -8.66 1.08
CA ASN A 69 -14.65 -8.87 0.80
C ASN A 69 -13.88 -7.57 0.60
N HIS A 70 -14.44 -6.45 1.06
CA HIS A 70 -13.83 -5.11 0.94
C HIS A 70 -13.43 -4.58 2.32
N ALA A 71 -12.27 -3.95 2.38
CA ALA A 71 -11.81 -3.23 3.58
C ALA A 71 -11.37 -1.83 3.18
N VAL A 72 -11.81 -0.83 3.96
CA VAL A 72 -11.38 0.56 3.79
C VAL A 72 -10.67 0.96 5.07
N LEU A 73 -9.37 1.24 4.97
CA LEU A 73 -8.50 1.52 6.10
C LEU A 73 -7.97 2.95 5.96
N GLU A 74 -8.49 3.85 6.76
CA GLU A 74 -7.99 5.23 6.77
C GLU A 74 -6.71 5.29 7.60
N PHE A 75 -5.69 5.97 7.07
CA PHE A 75 -4.40 6.10 7.76
C PHE A 75 -3.96 7.54 7.83
N THR A 76 -3.05 7.81 8.77
CA THR A 76 -2.27 9.02 8.84
C THR A 76 -0.80 8.65 8.90
N VAL A 77 0.06 9.48 8.32
CA VAL A 77 1.49 9.27 8.29
C VAL A 77 2.19 10.60 8.03
N MET A 78 3.44 10.71 8.47
CA MET A 78 4.30 11.86 8.14
C MET A 78 5.23 11.46 7.01
N VAL A 79 5.29 12.28 5.97
CA VAL A 79 6.21 12.07 4.85
C VAL A 79 6.94 13.38 4.58
N ASP A 80 8.25 13.37 4.78
CA ASP A 80 9.10 14.54 4.55
C ASP A 80 8.57 15.79 5.28
N GLY A 81 8.16 15.60 6.55
CA GLY A 81 7.63 16.66 7.39
C GLY A 81 6.20 17.10 7.06
N ILE A 82 5.53 16.41 6.14
CA ILE A 82 4.17 16.75 5.70
C ILE A 82 3.18 15.70 6.25
N PHE A 83 2.12 16.19 6.88
CA PHE A 83 1.04 15.31 7.35
C PHE A 83 0.24 14.78 6.16
N VAL A 84 0.13 13.46 6.09
CA VAL A 84 -0.56 12.75 5.01
C VAL A 84 -1.75 12.00 5.61
N ASN A 85 -2.92 12.20 5.02
CA ASN A 85 -4.11 11.42 5.34
C ASN A 85 -4.56 10.66 4.10
N GLY A 86 -4.76 9.37 4.23
CA GLY A 86 -5.13 8.56 3.09
C GLY A 86 -6.02 7.40 3.46
N VAL A 87 -6.42 6.64 2.44
CA VAL A 87 -7.18 5.41 2.62
C VAL A 87 -6.57 4.33 1.75
N ASP A 88 -6.45 3.14 2.32
CA ASP A 88 -6.19 1.91 1.60
C ASP A 88 -7.54 1.24 1.38
N MET A 89 -7.90 1.03 0.12
CA MET A 89 -9.13 0.32 -0.25
C MET A 89 -8.72 -1.03 -0.81
N ILE A 90 -8.98 -2.09 -0.05
CA ILE A 90 -8.47 -3.43 -0.36
C ILE A 90 -9.65 -4.35 -0.69
N THR A 91 -9.55 -5.06 -1.81
CA THR A 91 -10.49 -6.12 -2.18
C THR A 91 -9.78 -7.45 -2.08
N PHE A 92 -10.45 -8.43 -1.44
CA PHE A 92 -9.89 -9.77 -1.23
C PHE A 92 -10.63 -10.79 -2.09
N GLU A 93 -9.90 -11.81 -2.53
CA GLU A 93 -10.45 -12.98 -3.20
C GLU A 93 -9.71 -14.22 -2.67
N ASN A 94 -10.46 -15.17 -2.12
CA ASN A 94 -9.89 -16.38 -1.50
C ASN A 94 -8.81 -16.04 -0.46
N ASP A 95 -9.07 -15.02 0.36
CA ASP A 95 -8.17 -14.53 1.41
C ASP A 95 -6.84 -13.96 0.89
N GLN A 96 -6.77 -13.64 -0.40
CA GLN A 96 -5.65 -12.93 -1.00
C GLN A 96 -6.12 -11.57 -1.51
N ILE A 97 -5.20 -10.61 -1.58
CA ILE A 97 -5.48 -9.27 -2.10
C ILE A 97 -5.55 -9.33 -3.62
N ILE A 98 -6.72 -8.99 -4.18
CA ILE A 98 -6.91 -8.90 -5.64
C ILE A 98 -6.83 -7.47 -6.16
N GLU A 99 -7.14 -6.47 -5.33
CA GLU A 99 -7.01 -5.07 -5.67
C GLU A 99 -6.58 -4.28 -4.45
N PHE A 100 -5.61 -3.38 -4.65
CA PHE A 100 -5.15 -2.47 -3.62
C PHE A 100 -5.14 -1.06 -4.19
N LYS A 101 -6.08 -0.23 -3.73
CA LYS A 101 -6.23 1.15 -4.20
C LYS A 101 -5.91 2.12 -3.07
N VAL A 102 -5.13 3.16 -3.36
CA VAL A 102 -4.74 4.16 -2.37
C VAL A 102 -5.20 5.54 -2.83
N MET A 103 -5.83 6.28 -1.93
CA MET A 103 -6.15 7.70 -2.12
C MET A 103 -5.50 8.50 -1.01
N VAL A 104 -5.02 9.70 -1.33
CA VAL A 104 -4.23 10.53 -0.42
C VAL A 104 -4.68 11.99 -0.53
N ARG A 105 -4.73 12.67 0.60
CA ARG A 105 -5.00 14.11 0.69
C ARG A 105 -4.02 14.78 1.64
N PRO A 106 -3.81 16.12 1.57
CA PRO A 106 -4.18 17.05 0.51
C PRO A 106 -3.17 17.03 -0.65
N LEU A 107 -3.28 17.96 -1.62
CA LEU A 107 -2.36 17.99 -2.77
C LEU A 107 -0.89 17.99 -2.38
N LYS A 108 -0.53 18.75 -1.37
CA LYS A 108 0.83 18.82 -0.84
C LYS A 108 1.33 17.43 -0.39
N ALA A 109 0.45 16.65 0.24
CA ALA A 109 0.77 15.27 0.64
C ALA A 109 0.90 14.35 -0.56
N VAL A 110 0.06 14.51 -1.59
CA VAL A 110 0.16 13.74 -2.83
C VAL A 110 1.54 13.95 -3.47
N ASN A 111 2.00 15.19 -3.55
CA ASN A 111 3.32 15.50 -4.10
C ASN A 111 4.46 14.87 -3.28
N ALA A 112 4.36 14.91 -1.96
CA ALA A 112 5.36 14.32 -1.08
C ALA A 112 5.42 12.79 -1.22
N VAL A 113 4.25 12.16 -1.27
CA VAL A 113 4.16 10.71 -1.47
C VAL A 113 4.74 10.31 -2.82
N TRP A 114 4.39 11.04 -3.88
CA TRP A 114 4.92 10.75 -5.22
C TRP A 114 6.44 10.78 -5.23
N LYS A 115 7.03 11.83 -4.66
CA LYS A 115 8.48 11.99 -4.62
C LYS A 115 9.14 10.82 -3.87
N GLN A 116 8.65 10.50 -2.68
CA GLN A 116 9.23 9.44 -1.85
C GLN A 116 9.04 8.06 -2.48
N MET A 117 7.87 7.80 -3.06
CA MET A 117 7.61 6.54 -3.75
C MET A 117 8.54 6.36 -4.94
N GLY A 118 8.74 7.42 -5.73
CA GLY A 118 9.66 7.38 -6.88
C GLY A 118 11.08 7.04 -6.45
N GLU A 119 11.56 7.67 -5.39
CA GLU A 119 12.91 7.40 -4.85
C GLU A 119 13.04 5.96 -4.34
N MET A 120 12.02 5.45 -3.62
CA MET A 120 12.05 4.09 -3.10
C MET A 120 11.98 3.04 -4.21
N LEU A 121 11.17 3.26 -5.24
CA LEU A 121 11.10 2.36 -6.39
C LEU A 121 12.44 2.27 -7.11
N GLU A 122 13.13 3.40 -7.29
CA GLU A 122 14.47 3.41 -7.90
C GLU A 122 15.48 2.65 -7.06
N ARG A 123 15.45 2.81 -5.72
CA ARG A 123 16.33 2.08 -4.81
C ARG A 123 16.10 0.57 -4.87
N LEU A 124 14.83 0.14 -4.86
CA LEU A 124 14.49 -1.28 -4.93
C LEU A 124 14.90 -1.88 -6.26
N LYS A 125 14.73 -1.13 -7.35
CA LYS A 125 15.16 -1.54 -8.69
C LYS A 125 16.67 -1.74 -8.75
N GLY A 126 17.43 -0.83 -8.12
CA GLY A 126 18.88 -0.96 -8.03
C GLY A 126 19.33 -2.17 -7.23
N LEU A 127 18.58 -2.54 -6.18
CA LEU A 127 18.87 -3.72 -5.37
C LEU A 127 18.57 -5.02 -6.09
N ASP A 128 17.55 -5.01 -6.96
CA ASP A 128 17.11 -6.20 -7.70
C ASP A 128 17.92 -6.41 -8.99
N ALA A 129 18.75 -5.46 -9.36
CA ALA A 129 19.55 -5.51 -10.60
C ALA A 129 20.76 -6.45 -10.52
#